data_83a5d2a85451e0d6efe3c8b126ae01b3
#
_entry.id   83a5d2a85451e0d6efe3c8b126ae01b3
#
_cell.length_a   1.000
_cell.length_b   1.000
_cell.length_c   1.000
_cell.angle_alpha   90.00
_cell.angle_beta   90.00
_cell.angle_gamma   90.00
#
_symmetry.space_group_name_H-M   'P 1'
#
loop_
_entity.id
_entity.type
_entity.pdbx_description
1 polymer ?
#
loop_
_entity_poly.entity_id
_entity_poly.type
_entity_poly.pdbx_seq_one_letter_code
_entity_poly.pdbx_strand_id
1 'polypeptide(L)'
;GVVVNTPQGLKVLEASKTVRLTPFAKFIGSAKNENWMVKRPKRKLTKPISYSKYLGIPYDLEFKFNNGKMYCSELVWLIYQDQGIELCKPRKVSSFICTRIPRVKKLMQKRHISMDQTAVAPVDLYKAI
;
A
#
# COMPACT_ATOMS: atom_id res chain seq x y z
N GLY A 1 4.57 2.65 -1.74
CA GLY A 1 4.18 3.07 -3.09
C GLY A 1 4.82 2.22 -4.17
N VAL A 2 4.42 2.41 -5.38
CA VAL A 2 4.93 1.68 -6.56
C VAL A 2 5.61 2.67 -7.50
N VAL A 3 6.85 2.37 -7.89
CA VAL A 3 7.58 3.21 -8.85
C VAL A 3 7.03 2.96 -10.24
N VAL A 4 6.64 4.02 -10.92
CA VAL A 4 6.13 3.98 -12.30
C VAL A 4 6.92 4.93 -13.19
N ASN A 5 7.12 4.53 -14.44
CA ASN A 5 7.73 5.38 -15.44
C ASN A 5 6.62 6.14 -16.18
N THR A 6 6.71 7.47 -16.17
CA THR A 6 5.74 8.34 -16.83
C THR A 6 6.43 9.18 -17.90
N PRO A 7 5.67 9.82 -18.83
CA PRO A 7 6.26 10.75 -19.79
C PRO A 7 7.07 11.89 -19.16
N GLN A 8 6.77 12.24 -17.89
CA GLN A 8 7.47 13.26 -17.12
C GLN A 8 8.57 12.68 -16.21
N GLY A 9 8.96 11.41 -16.39
CA GLY A 9 10.01 10.76 -15.61
C GLY A 9 9.46 9.77 -14.57
N LEU A 10 10.34 9.33 -13.67
CA LEU A 10 9.98 8.40 -12.62
C LEU A 10 9.13 9.07 -11.55
N LYS A 11 8.00 8.45 -11.24
CA LYS A 11 7.09 8.85 -10.16
C LYS A 11 6.76 7.68 -9.27
N VAL A 12 6.27 7.95 -8.09
CA VAL A 12 5.75 6.94 -7.16
C VAL A 12 4.23 7.08 -7.09
N LEU A 13 3.54 6.01 -7.41
CA LEU A 13 2.11 5.90 -7.16
C LEU A 13 1.92 5.55 -5.68
N GLU A 14 1.30 6.44 -4.94
CA GLU A 14 1.12 6.29 -3.49
C GLU A 14 -0.30 6.62 -3.06
N ALA A 15 -0.76 5.98 -2.00
CA ALA A 15 -1.95 6.39 -1.26
C ALA A 15 -1.51 7.23 -0.07
N SER A 16 -1.92 8.50 -0.06
CA SER A 16 -1.64 9.47 1.01
C SER A 16 -2.98 10.09 1.45
N LYS A 17 -3.25 11.35 1.22
CA LYS A 17 -4.62 11.89 1.36
C LYS A 17 -5.55 11.32 0.30
N THR A 18 -5.01 11.16 -0.91
CA THR A 18 -5.62 10.46 -2.03
C THR A 18 -4.56 9.63 -2.72
N VAL A 19 -4.96 8.75 -3.63
CA VAL A 19 -4.00 8.09 -4.53
C VAL A 19 -3.48 9.13 -5.52
N ARG A 20 -2.17 9.27 -5.59
CA ARG A 20 -1.51 10.29 -6.39
C ARG A 20 -0.17 9.81 -6.95
N LEU A 21 0.31 10.50 -7.98
CA LEU A 21 1.66 10.36 -8.50
C LEU A 21 2.55 11.44 -7.87
N THR A 22 3.61 11.02 -7.19
CA THR A 22 4.58 11.91 -6.57
C THR A 22 5.94 11.74 -7.28
N PRO A 23 6.64 12.81 -7.66
CA PRO A 23 7.97 12.68 -8.23
C PRO A 23 8.87 11.82 -7.34
N PHE A 24 9.65 10.93 -7.95
CA PHE A 24 10.47 9.97 -7.19
C PHE A 24 11.39 10.66 -6.17
N ALA A 25 12.10 11.71 -6.59
CA ALA A 25 13.00 12.44 -5.69
C ALA A 25 12.26 13.06 -4.49
N LYS A 26 11.05 13.57 -4.69
CA LYS A 26 10.23 14.14 -3.62
C LYS A 26 9.76 13.05 -2.64
N PHE A 27 9.38 11.89 -3.17
CA PHE A 27 8.93 10.76 -2.34
C PHE A 27 10.06 10.26 -1.43
N ILE A 28 11.23 9.99 -1.99
CA ILE A 28 12.38 9.52 -1.19
C ILE A 28 12.91 10.59 -0.24
N GLY A 29 12.82 11.87 -0.62
CA GLY A 29 13.21 13.00 0.22
C GLY A 29 12.38 13.14 1.49
N SER A 30 11.18 12.56 1.55
CA SER A 30 10.36 12.53 2.75
C SER A 30 10.76 11.44 3.74
N ALA A 31 11.65 10.52 3.35
CA ALA A 31 12.10 9.43 4.23
C ALA A 31 13.07 9.98 5.29
N LYS A 32 12.81 9.63 6.55
CA LYS A 32 13.68 10.03 7.66
C LYS A 32 15.05 9.37 7.51
N ASN A 33 16.13 10.17 7.70
CA ASN A 33 17.52 9.70 7.66
C ASN A 33 17.88 8.99 6.34
N GLU A 34 17.26 9.39 5.23
CA GLU A 34 17.48 8.78 3.91
C GLU A 34 17.26 7.26 3.90
N ASN A 35 16.46 6.77 4.83
CA ASN A 35 16.20 5.34 4.96
C ASN A 35 15.05 4.90 4.03
N TRP A 36 15.43 4.54 2.82
CA TRP A 36 14.50 4.01 1.82
C TRP A 36 15.14 2.88 1.02
N MET A 37 14.33 2.05 0.40
CA MET A 37 14.78 1.03 -0.52
C MET A 37 13.77 0.78 -1.63
N VAL A 38 14.24 0.27 -2.75
CA VAL A 38 13.39 -0.21 -3.85
C VAL A 38 13.59 -1.72 -3.97
N LYS A 39 12.49 -2.46 -3.99
CA LYS A 39 12.50 -3.89 -4.23
C LYS A 39 11.73 -4.20 -5.51
N ARG A 40 12.10 -5.26 -6.19
CA ARG A 40 11.41 -5.77 -7.37
C ARG A 40 10.92 -7.18 -7.11
N PRO A 41 9.70 -7.56 -7.55
CA PRO A 41 9.27 -8.94 -7.47
C PRO A 41 10.13 -9.81 -8.37
N LYS A 42 10.31 -11.06 -7.98
CA LYS A 42 11.05 -12.05 -8.79
C LYS A 42 10.41 -12.26 -10.16
N ARG A 43 9.10 -12.28 -10.20
CA ARG A 43 8.33 -12.37 -11.45
C ARG A 43 8.29 -11.01 -12.14
N LYS A 44 8.72 -10.95 -13.37
CA LYS A 44 8.67 -9.72 -14.18
C LYS A 44 7.23 -9.34 -14.49
N LEU A 45 6.95 -8.06 -14.46
CA LEU A 45 5.68 -7.51 -14.95
C LEU A 45 5.65 -7.64 -16.47
N THR A 46 4.54 -8.16 -16.98
CA THR A 46 4.35 -8.39 -18.43
C THR A 46 3.60 -7.26 -19.11
N LYS A 47 2.94 -6.42 -18.34
CA LYS A 47 2.13 -5.30 -18.81
C LYS A 47 2.55 -4.00 -18.12
N PRO A 48 2.39 -2.84 -18.78
CA PRO A 48 2.56 -1.56 -18.08
C PRO A 48 1.62 -1.46 -16.89
N ILE A 49 2.06 -0.76 -15.85
CA ILE A 49 1.22 -0.51 -14.68
C ILE A 49 0.10 0.47 -15.06
N SER A 50 -1.15 0.02 -14.98
CA SER A 50 -2.32 0.84 -15.21
C SER A 50 -2.70 1.55 -13.92
N TYR A 51 -2.26 2.80 -13.76
CA TYR A 51 -2.47 3.56 -12.52
C TYR A 51 -3.60 4.58 -12.60
N SER A 52 -4.05 4.97 -13.80
CA SER A 52 -5.04 6.04 -13.97
C SER A 52 -6.36 5.74 -13.26
N LYS A 53 -6.79 4.48 -13.23
CA LYS A 53 -8.04 4.07 -12.55
C LYS A 53 -7.99 4.23 -11.03
N TYR A 54 -6.80 4.34 -10.44
CA TYR A 54 -6.63 4.50 -9.00
C TYR A 54 -6.48 5.95 -8.56
N LEU A 55 -6.12 6.85 -9.48
CA LEU A 55 -5.86 8.25 -9.15
C LEU A 55 -7.09 8.93 -8.56
N GLY A 56 -6.88 9.68 -7.47
CA GLY A 56 -7.93 10.43 -6.80
C GLY A 56 -8.75 9.67 -5.78
N ILE A 57 -8.58 8.35 -5.66
CA ILE A 57 -9.28 7.56 -4.62
C ILE A 57 -8.83 8.05 -3.24
N PRO A 58 -9.78 8.38 -2.33
CA PRO A 58 -9.43 8.90 -1.00
C PRO A 58 -8.78 7.82 -0.12
N TYR A 59 -7.98 8.27 0.85
CA TYR A 59 -7.28 7.37 1.78
C TYR A 59 -8.25 6.67 2.73
N ASP A 60 -8.00 5.39 2.97
CA ASP A 60 -8.82 4.55 3.84
C ASP A 60 -8.18 4.41 5.23
N LEU A 61 -8.77 5.10 6.21
CA LEU A 61 -8.34 5.00 7.61
C LEU A 61 -8.91 3.77 8.33
N GLU A 62 -9.86 3.07 7.72
CA GLU A 62 -10.50 1.88 8.29
C GLU A 62 -9.86 0.58 7.81
N PHE A 63 -8.95 0.63 6.85
CA PHE A 63 -8.22 -0.52 6.28
C PHE A 63 -9.15 -1.64 5.79
N LYS A 64 -10.21 -1.27 5.09
CA LYS A 64 -11.20 -2.20 4.52
C LYS A 64 -11.02 -2.36 3.02
N PHE A 65 -11.34 -3.55 2.51
CA PHE A 65 -11.42 -3.77 1.07
C PHE A 65 -12.78 -3.29 0.52
N ASN A 66 -12.82 -2.96 -0.76
CA ASN A 66 -14.04 -2.67 -1.52
C ASN A 66 -14.94 -1.59 -0.91
N ASN A 67 -14.36 -0.56 -0.32
CA ASN A 67 -15.11 0.54 0.31
C ASN A 67 -14.98 1.88 -0.42
N GLY A 68 -14.48 1.89 -1.66
CA GLY A 68 -14.27 3.11 -2.43
C GLY A 68 -13.10 3.98 -1.94
N LYS A 69 -12.30 3.47 -1.03
CA LYS A 69 -11.12 4.12 -0.46
C LYS A 69 -9.91 3.21 -0.61
N MET A 70 -8.71 3.74 -0.37
CA MET A 70 -7.47 3.02 -0.61
C MET A 70 -6.45 3.31 0.49
N TYR A 71 -5.88 2.26 1.11
CA TYR A 71 -4.72 2.42 1.97
C TYR A 71 -3.43 1.99 1.24
N CYS A 72 -2.29 2.39 1.76
CA CYS A 72 -1.01 2.32 1.03
C CYS A 72 -0.62 0.90 0.59
N SER A 73 -0.70 -0.08 1.47
CA SER A 73 -0.34 -1.47 1.15
C SER A 73 -1.39 -2.16 0.27
N GLU A 74 -2.65 -1.81 0.42
CA GLU A 74 -3.73 -2.29 -0.47
C GLU A 74 -3.48 -1.86 -1.91
N LEU A 75 -3.10 -0.60 -2.12
CA LEU A 75 -2.78 -0.08 -3.46
C LEU A 75 -1.67 -0.90 -4.14
N VAL A 76 -0.58 -1.16 -3.43
CA VAL A 76 0.52 -1.98 -3.96
C VAL A 76 0.02 -3.37 -4.29
N TRP A 77 -0.71 -4.00 -3.40
CA TRP A 77 -1.24 -5.34 -3.58
C TRP A 77 -2.17 -5.44 -4.80
N LEU A 78 -3.07 -4.48 -4.98
CA LEU A 78 -4.00 -4.43 -6.11
C LEU A 78 -3.29 -4.22 -7.45
N ILE A 79 -2.28 -3.36 -7.50
CA ILE A 79 -1.51 -3.13 -8.72
C ILE A 79 -0.85 -4.42 -9.20
N TYR A 80 -0.28 -5.21 -8.29
CA TYR A 80 0.29 -6.51 -8.65
C TYR A 80 -0.78 -7.55 -8.99
N GLN A 81 -1.94 -7.52 -8.33
CA GLN A 81 -3.07 -8.36 -8.74
C GLN A 81 -3.54 -8.06 -10.16
N ASP A 82 -3.56 -6.82 -10.59
CA ASP A 82 -3.86 -6.45 -11.98
C ASP A 82 -2.89 -7.09 -12.97
N GLN A 83 -1.68 -7.43 -12.53
CA GLN A 83 -0.66 -8.12 -13.29
C GLN A 83 -0.75 -9.66 -13.18
N GLY A 84 -1.76 -10.17 -12.47
CA GLY A 84 -1.88 -11.59 -12.19
C GLY A 84 -0.90 -12.11 -11.14
N ILE A 85 -0.38 -11.23 -10.28
CA ILE A 85 0.58 -11.57 -9.23
C ILE A 85 -0.06 -11.31 -7.87
N GLU A 86 -0.35 -12.36 -7.11
CA GLU A 86 -0.74 -12.24 -5.72
C GLU A 86 0.54 -12.23 -4.86
N LEU A 87 0.92 -11.06 -4.35
CA LEU A 87 2.14 -10.91 -3.56
C LEU A 87 2.04 -11.64 -2.22
N CYS A 88 0.92 -11.52 -1.55
CA CYS A 88 0.64 -12.19 -0.28
C CYS A 88 -0.86 -12.33 -0.10
N LYS A 89 -1.28 -13.20 0.81
CA LYS A 89 -2.69 -13.31 1.19
C LYS A 89 -3.02 -12.31 2.27
N PRO A 90 -4.12 -11.55 2.13
CA PRO A 90 -4.63 -10.75 3.24
C PRO A 90 -4.84 -11.62 4.48
N ARG A 91 -4.56 -11.08 5.66
CA ARG A 91 -4.75 -11.81 6.92
C ARG A 91 -5.53 -10.96 7.91
N LYS A 92 -6.11 -11.64 8.91
CA LYS A 92 -6.91 -10.94 9.93
C LYS A 92 -6.08 -9.90 10.67
N VAL A 93 -6.65 -8.75 10.93
CA VAL A 93 -6.03 -7.66 11.69
C VAL A 93 -5.56 -8.16 13.06
N SER A 94 -6.31 -9.05 13.72
CA SER A 94 -5.92 -9.67 14.99
C SER A 94 -4.60 -10.42 14.94
N SER A 95 -4.15 -10.85 13.76
CA SER A 95 -2.88 -11.58 13.59
C SER A 95 -1.64 -10.68 13.59
N PHE A 96 -1.81 -9.35 13.48
CA PHE A 96 -0.69 -8.41 13.50
C PHE A 96 -0.21 -8.19 14.94
N ILE A 97 1.11 -8.28 15.15
CA ILE A 97 1.71 -8.14 16.49
C ILE A 97 1.37 -6.80 17.14
N CYS A 98 1.34 -5.73 16.36
CA CYS A 98 1.04 -4.39 16.87
C CYS A 98 -0.36 -4.28 17.51
N THR A 99 -1.30 -5.14 17.16
CA THR A 99 -2.65 -5.14 17.75
C THR A 99 -2.67 -5.56 19.20
N ARG A 100 -1.58 -6.13 19.72
CA ARG A 100 -1.42 -6.48 21.15
C ARG A 100 -1.12 -5.26 22.01
N ILE A 101 -0.73 -4.14 21.40
CA ILE A 101 -0.42 -2.89 22.10
C ILE A 101 -1.74 -2.18 22.45
N PRO A 102 -2.02 -1.88 23.74
CA PRO A 102 -3.30 -1.26 24.15
C PRO A 102 -3.62 0.05 23.43
N ARG A 103 -2.61 0.88 23.19
CA ARG A 103 -2.76 2.15 22.45
C ARG A 103 -3.20 1.92 21.01
N VAL A 104 -2.66 0.91 20.34
CA VAL A 104 -3.03 0.53 18.98
C VAL A 104 -4.46 -0.01 18.94
N LYS A 105 -4.83 -0.88 19.87
CA LYS A 105 -6.22 -1.36 19.99
C LYS A 105 -7.22 -0.22 20.15
N LYS A 106 -6.91 0.76 20.99
CA LYS A 106 -7.76 1.93 21.23
C LYS A 106 -7.93 2.76 19.96
N LEU A 107 -6.84 2.98 19.21
CA LEU A 107 -6.88 3.69 17.94
C LEU A 107 -7.72 2.96 16.92
N MET A 108 -7.60 1.63 16.83
CA MET A 108 -8.37 0.80 15.91
C MET A 108 -9.86 0.85 16.22
N GLN A 109 -10.24 0.79 17.51
CA GLN A 109 -11.63 0.95 17.92
C GLN A 109 -12.18 2.33 17.50
N LYS A 110 -11.41 3.39 17.70
CA LYS A 110 -11.78 4.75 17.31
C LYS A 110 -12.00 4.88 15.80
N ARG A 111 -11.22 4.14 14.99
CA ARG A 111 -11.31 4.14 13.53
C ARG A 111 -12.27 3.08 12.96
N HIS A 112 -13.01 2.38 13.81
CA HIS A 112 -13.94 1.31 13.41
C HIS A 112 -13.24 0.16 12.66
N ILE A 113 -12.01 -0.16 13.06
CA ILE A 113 -11.26 -1.30 12.51
C ILE A 113 -11.59 -2.54 13.33
N SER A 114 -12.23 -3.52 12.70
CA SER A 114 -12.53 -4.81 13.34
C SER A 114 -11.28 -5.71 13.37
N MET A 115 -11.09 -6.41 14.48
CA MET A 115 -10.03 -7.43 14.59
C MET A 115 -10.24 -8.61 13.64
N ASP A 116 -11.48 -8.85 13.20
CA ASP A 116 -11.84 -9.95 12.29
C ASP A 116 -11.73 -9.58 10.81
N GLN A 117 -11.64 -8.29 10.48
CA GLN A 117 -11.42 -7.90 9.08
C GLN A 117 -10.04 -8.30 8.60
N THR A 118 -9.90 -8.53 7.31
CA THR A 118 -8.61 -8.84 6.68
C THR A 118 -7.96 -7.58 6.10
N ALA A 119 -6.65 -7.55 6.12
CA ALA A 119 -5.87 -6.45 5.56
C ALA A 119 -4.52 -6.94 5.05
N VAL A 120 -3.90 -6.14 4.19
CA VAL A 120 -2.54 -6.36 3.70
C VAL A 120 -1.60 -5.43 4.45
N ALA A 121 -0.60 -6.00 5.12
CA ALA A 121 0.39 -5.21 5.83
C ALA A 121 1.62 -4.93 4.96
N PRO A 122 2.27 -3.75 5.11
CA PRO A 122 3.52 -3.47 4.40
C PRO A 122 4.60 -4.53 4.62
N VAL A 123 4.70 -5.08 5.84
CA VAL A 123 5.68 -6.13 6.16
C VAL A 123 5.45 -7.40 5.35
N ASP A 124 4.20 -7.76 5.08
CA ASP A 124 3.88 -8.96 4.30
C ASP A 124 4.28 -8.76 2.82
N LEU A 125 4.07 -7.56 2.28
CA LEU A 125 4.56 -7.20 0.95
C LEU A 125 6.08 -7.22 0.88
N TYR A 126 6.75 -6.68 1.90
CA TYR A 126 8.20 -6.66 1.98
C TYR A 126 8.80 -8.08 1.94
N LYS A 127 8.20 -9.01 2.67
CA LYS A 127 8.66 -10.41 2.71
C LYS A 127 8.37 -11.16 1.40
N ALA A 128 7.33 -10.75 0.67
CA ALA A 128 6.91 -11.42 -0.57
C ALA A 128 7.75 -11.03 -1.79
N ILE A 129 8.52 -9.96 -1.71
CA ILE A 129 9.29 -9.42 -2.85
C ILE A 129 10.77 -9.69 -2.71
#